data_438073eb24fa978599dae0bbfec62eca
#
_entry.id   438073eb24fa978599dae0bbfec62eca
#
_cell.length_a   1.000
_cell.length_b   1.000
_cell.length_c   1.000
_cell.angle_alpha   90.00
_cell.angle_beta   90.00
_cell.angle_gamma   90.00
#
_symmetry.space_group_name_H-M   'P 1'
#
loop_
_entity.id
_entity.type
_entity.pdbx_description
1 polymer ?
#
loop_
_entity_poly.entity_id
_entity_poly.type
_entity_poly.pdbx_seq_one_letter_code
_entity_poly.pdbx_strand_id
1 'polypeptide(L)'
;MKKMKTIGISLLPVCSWLLVQVIVSAGGAMILFLLPAILRMMGLNGSGIMAYLEREYLYLISVAMNAVFLIPGFFWYRFLVRKEACTEQGKAVFCFRAWMRLLLLGMCLQLAVSLLLSGAEILFPKTMENYGQVMESLGVNKPSFWSALYVAVLAPVTEELIFRGLTLKILQRAFP
;
A
#
# COMPACT_ATOMS: atom_id res chain seq x y z
N MET A 1 -19.63 10.27 25.62
CA MET A 1 -19.70 8.86 25.17
C MET A 1 -19.87 8.69 23.66
N LYS A 2 -20.75 9.42 22.93
CA LYS A 2 -20.92 9.27 21.47
C LYS A 2 -19.62 9.57 20.67
N LYS A 3 -18.90 10.66 20.98
CA LYS A 3 -17.65 11.04 20.29
C LYS A 3 -16.54 10.00 20.40
N MET A 4 -16.34 9.41 21.59
CA MET A 4 -15.34 8.33 21.77
C MET A 4 -15.66 7.06 20.98
N LYS A 5 -16.95 6.68 20.91
CA LYS A 5 -17.37 5.55 20.06
C LYS A 5 -17.08 5.81 18.58
N THR A 6 -17.30 7.04 18.08
CA THR A 6 -17.04 7.37 16.67
C THR A 6 -15.55 7.38 16.37
N ILE A 7 -14.70 7.84 17.29
CA ILE A 7 -13.22 7.76 17.14
C ILE A 7 -12.80 6.29 17.04
N GLY A 8 -13.31 5.41 17.92
CA GLY A 8 -13.02 3.97 17.81
C GLY A 8 -13.45 3.36 16.47
N ILE A 9 -14.64 3.74 15.99
CA ILE A 9 -15.15 3.27 14.69
C ILE A 9 -14.31 3.81 13.53
N SER A 10 -13.75 5.02 13.62
CA SER A 10 -12.91 5.60 12.57
C SER A 10 -11.57 4.88 12.36
N LEU A 11 -11.09 4.15 13.38
CA LEU A 11 -9.89 3.31 13.29
C LEU A 11 -10.17 1.95 12.64
N LEU A 12 -11.42 1.56 12.54
CA LEU A 12 -11.83 0.25 12.02
C LEU A 12 -11.34 -0.02 10.57
N PRO A 13 -11.35 0.95 9.63
CA PRO A 13 -10.77 0.75 8.30
C PRO A 13 -9.27 0.43 8.34
N VAL A 14 -8.51 1.12 9.18
CA VAL A 14 -7.08 0.88 9.34
C VAL A 14 -6.82 -0.49 9.95
N CYS A 15 -7.55 -0.85 11.00
CA CYS A 15 -7.45 -2.17 11.64
C CYS A 15 -7.83 -3.31 10.67
N SER A 16 -8.89 -3.12 9.88
CA SER A 16 -9.31 -4.12 8.88
C SER A 16 -8.26 -4.30 7.78
N TRP A 17 -7.63 -3.22 7.33
CA TRP A 17 -6.53 -3.28 6.36
C TRP A 17 -5.32 -4.02 6.91
N LEU A 18 -4.88 -3.70 8.14
CA LEU A 18 -3.79 -4.42 8.81
C LEU A 18 -4.10 -5.92 8.98
N LEU A 19 -5.33 -6.26 9.33
CA LEU A 19 -5.76 -7.64 9.47
C LEU A 19 -5.71 -8.39 8.14
N VAL A 20 -6.17 -7.78 7.05
CA VAL A 20 -6.05 -8.33 5.70
C VAL A 20 -4.58 -8.55 5.33
N GLN A 21 -3.69 -7.61 5.66
CA GLN A 21 -2.26 -7.78 5.43
C GLN A 21 -1.71 -9.02 6.11
N VAL A 22 -2.03 -9.23 7.38
CA VAL A 22 -1.55 -10.40 8.15
C VAL A 22 -2.08 -11.70 7.55
N ILE A 23 -3.39 -11.76 7.24
CA ILE A 23 -4.02 -12.98 6.69
C ILE A 23 -3.42 -13.34 5.31
N VAL A 24 -3.33 -12.36 4.41
CA VAL A 24 -2.83 -12.61 3.04
C VAL A 24 -1.33 -12.93 3.06
N SER A 25 -0.54 -12.27 3.92
CA SER A 25 0.88 -12.61 4.10
C SER A 25 1.08 -14.03 4.60
N ALA A 26 0.33 -14.44 5.61
CA ALA A 26 0.39 -15.79 6.15
C ALA A 26 -0.04 -16.84 5.11
N GLY A 27 -1.14 -16.58 4.39
CA GLY A 27 -1.61 -17.44 3.30
C GLY A 27 -0.60 -17.54 2.15
N GLY A 28 -0.01 -16.41 1.74
CA GLY A 28 1.02 -16.39 0.72
C GLY A 28 2.28 -17.15 1.10
N ALA A 29 2.76 -17.00 2.34
CA ALA A 29 3.91 -17.76 2.86
C ALA A 29 3.60 -19.27 2.87
N MET A 30 2.39 -19.66 3.25
CA MET A 30 1.96 -21.06 3.22
C MET A 30 1.93 -21.60 1.80
N ILE A 31 1.43 -20.86 0.84
CA ILE A 31 1.43 -21.25 -0.59
C ILE A 31 2.85 -21.44 -1.08
N LEU A 32 3.76 -20.51 -0.79
CA LEU A 32 5.15 -20.57 -1.21
C LEU A 32 5.87 -21.79 -0.61
N PHE A 33 5.52 -22.17 0.60
CA PHE A 33 6.07 -23.36 1.27
C PHE A 33 5.53 -24.67 0.68
N LEU A 34 4.25 -24.74 0.34
CA LEU A 34 3.61 -25.96 -0.17
C LEU A 34 3.80 -26.16 -1.68
N LEU A 35 3.97 -25.09 -2.45
CA LEU A 35 4.04 -25.13 -3.91
C LEU A 35 5.15 -26.08 -4.44
N PRO A 36 6.38 -26.10 -3.89
CA PRO A 36 7.42 -27.03 -4.35
C PRO A 36 7.02 -28.49 -4.18
N ALA A 37 6.35 -28.82 -3.09
CA ALA A 37 5.88 -30.18 -2.83
C ALA A 37 4.80 -30.59 -3.83
N ILE A 38 3.84 -29.70 -4.12
CA ILE A 38 2.76 -29.92 -5.10
C ILE A 38 3.33 -30.09 -6.50
N LEU A 39 4.25 -29.23 -6.93
CA LEU A 39 4.88 -29.33 -8.25
C LEU A 39 5.65 -30.64 -8.43
N ARG A 40 6.38 -31.08 -7.39
CA ARG A 40 7.07 -32.41 -7.42
C ARG A 40 6.09 -33.56 -7.52
N MET A 41 4.96 -33.52 -6.81
CA MET A 41 3.92 -34.56 -6.90
C MET A 41 3.28 -34.63 -8.30
N MET A 42 3.18 -33.50 -8.99
CA MET A 42 2.67 -33.43 -10.38
C MET A 42 3.73 -33.78 -11.43
N GLY A 43 4.96 -34.10 -11.04
CA GLY A 43 6.06 -34.41 -11.97
C GLY A 43 6.55 -33.22 -12.79
N LEU A 44 6.23 -31.99 -12.37
CA LEU A 44 6.60 -30.76 -13.05
C LEU A 44 7.92 -30.22 -12.52
N ASN A 45 8.85 -29.89 -13.43
CA ASN A 45 10.09 -29.23 -13.06
C ASN A 45 9.84 -27.72 -12.87
N GLY A 46 9.41 -27.35 -11.65
CA GLY A 46 9.00 -26.00 -11.31
C GLY A 46 10.12 -25.03 -10.94
N SER A 47 11.40 -25.38 -11.18
CA SER A 47 12.55 -24.57 -10.74
C SER A 47 12.51 -23.12 -11.25
N GLY A 48 12.14 -22.89 -12.50
CA GLY A 48 12.01 -21.55 -13.05
C GLY A 48 10.85 -20.75 -12.45
N ILE A 49 9.70 -21.41 -12.21
CA ILE A 49 8.54 -20.79 -11.58
C ILE A 49 8.86 -20.41 -10.13
N MET A 50 9.53 -21.29 -9.41
CA MET A 50 9.94 -21.04 -8.03
C MET A 50 10.91 -19.87 -7.91
N ALA A 51 11.94 -19.82 -8.75
CA ALA A 51 12.89 -18.71 -8.77
C ALA A 51 12.22 -17.36 -9.08
N TYR A 52 11.22 -17.36 -9.99
CA TYR A 52 10.43 -16.17 -10.28
C TYR A 52 9.56 -15.75 -9.10
N LEU A 53 8.86 -16.71 -8.48
CA LEU A 53 8.00 -16.43 -7.32
C LEU A 53 8.80 -15.94 -6.13
N GLU A 54 9.92 -16.54 -5.81
CA GLU A 54 10.81 -16.09 -4.71
C GLU A 54 11.31 -14.67 -4.94
N ARG A 55 11.64 -14.33 -6.18
CA ARG A 55 12.11 -13.01 -6.56
C ARG A 55 11.03 -11.94 -6.44
N GLU A 56 9.80 -12.23 -6.90
CA GLU A 56 8.71 -11.26 -7.01
C GLU A 56 7.70 -11.37 -5.85
N TYR A 57 7.93 -12.32 -4.93
CA TYR A 57 6.97 -12.68 -3.87
C TYR A 57 6.44 -11.48 -3.08
N LEU A 58 7.33 -10.59 -2.62
CA LEU A 58 6.95 -9.44 -1.81
C LEU A 58 5.98 -8.50 -2.55
N TYR A 59 6.22 -8.26 -3.83
CA TYR A 59 5.37 -7.41 -4.63
C TYR A 59 4.06 -8.08 -5.02
N LEU A 60 4.12 -9.37 -5.38
CA LEU A 60 2.92 -10.15 -5.70
C LEU A 60 1.97 -10.24 -4.49
N ILE A 61 2.50 -10.51 -3.30
CA ILE A 61 1.69 -10.56 -2.08
C ILE A 61 1.13 -9.18 -1.74
N SER A 62 1.91 -8.11 -1.92
CA SER A 62 1.48 -6.73 -1.69
C SER A 62 0.36 -6.32 -2.66
N VAL A 63 0.48 -6.69 -3.93
CA VAL A 63 -0.58 -6.49 -4.93
C VAL A 63 -1.83 -7.25 -4.55
N ALA A 64 -1.71 -8.53 -4.16
CA ALA A 64 -2.83 -9.35 -3.73
C ALA A 64 -3.53 -8.78 -2.49
N MET A 65 -2.77 -8.36 -1.46
CA MET A 65 -3.29 -7.73 -0.25
C MET A 65 -4.13 -6.49 -0.56
N ASN A 66 -3.58 -5.60 -1.40
CA ASN A 66 -4.28 -4.38 -1.76
C ASN A 66 -5.52 -4.66 -2.61
N ALA A 67 -5.45 -5.60 -3.56
CA ALA A 67 -6.59 -5.99 -4.38
C ALA A 67 -7.73 -6.57 -3.53
N VAL A 68 -7.41 -7.46 -2.59
CA VAL A 68 -8.38 -8.06 -1.66
C VAL A 68 -9.02 -7.00 -0.77
N PHE A 69 -8.28 -5.97 -0.34
CA PHE A 69 -8.83 -4.89 0.47
C PHE A 69 -9.63 -3.87 -0.35
N LEU A 70 -9.19 -3.53 -1.57
CA LEU A 70 -9.83 -2.52 -2.41
C LEU A 70 -11.28 -2.86 -2.74
N ILE A 71 -11.60 -4.13 -2.99
CA ILE A 71 -12.95 -4.55 -3.32
C ILE A 71 -13.94 -4.23 -2.19
N PRO A 72 -13.80 -4.79 -0.97
CA PRO A 72 -14.71 -4.48 0.13
C PRO A 72 -14.61 -3.03 0.59
N GLY A 73 -13.41 -2.43 0.55
CA GLY A 73 -13.18 -1.02 0.88
C GLY A 73 -13.94 -0.07 -0.03
N PHE A 74 -13.98 -0.35 -1.34
CA PHE A 74 -14.74 0.43 -2.30
C PHE A 74 -16.26 0.33 -2.05
N PHE A 75 -16.78 -0.87 -1.77
CA PHE A 75 -18.18 -1.05 -1.41
C PHE A 75 -18.55 -0.32 -0.11
N TRP A 76 -17.67 -0.38 0.89
CA TRP A 76 -17.83 0.35 2.14
C TRP A 76 -17.84 1.86 1.92
N TYR A 77 -16.89 2.37 1.13
CA TYR A 77 -16.87 3.79 0.74
C TYR A 77 -18.16 4.21 0.02
N ARG A 78 -18.61 3.43 -0.96
CA ARG A 78 -19.85 3.68 -1.69
C ARG A 78 -21.07 3.70 -0.76
N PHE A 79 -21.12 2.81 0.23
CA PHE A 79 -22.16 2.80 1.25
C PHE A 79 -22.15 4.07 2.12
N LEU A 80 -20.96 4.55 2.52
CA LEU A 80 -20.81 5.78 3.28
C LEU A 80 -21.22 7.02 2.48
N VAL A 81 -20.84 7.09 1.21
CA VAL A 81 -21.10 8.27 0.34
C VAL A 81 -22.54 8.31 -0.17
N ARG A 82 -23.25 7.20 -0.24
CA ARG A 82 -24.61 7.11 -0.81
C ARG A 82 -25.63 8.03 -0.15
N LYS A 83 -25.36 8.54 1.05
CA LYS A 83 -26.19 9.48 1.80
C LYS A 83 -25.77 10.94 1.67
N GLU A 84 -24.65 11.21 1.02
CA GLU A 84 -24.14 12.57 0.86
C GLU A 84 -24.39 13.02 -0.59
N ALA A 85 -25.18 14.08 -0.78
CA ALA A 85 -25.33 14.70 -2.10
C ALA A 85 -23.95 15.11 -2.63
N CYS A 86 -23.64 14.74 -3.87
CA CYS A 86 -22.42 15.16 -4.55
C CYS A 86 -22.35 16.68 -4.58
N THR A 87 -21.57 17.26 -3.69
CA THR A 87 -21.20 18.67 -3.77
C THR A 87 -20.29 18.86 -5.00
N GLU A 88 -20.54 19.88 -5.79
CA GLU A 88 -19.89 20.19 -7.08
C GLU A 88 -18.36 20.46 -7.01
N GLN A 89 -17.71 20.18 -5.90
CA GLN A 89 -16.28 20.43 -5.68
C GLN A 89 -15.32 19.59 -6.55
N GLY A 90 -15.83 18.57 -7.25
CA GLY A 90 -15.00 17.69 -8.09
C GLY A 90 -14.46 18.33 -9.37
N LYS A 91 -15.05 19.43 -9.86
CA LYS A 91 -14.66 20.05 -11.15
C LYS A 91 -13.35 20.84 -11.09
N ALA A 92 -12.93 21.30 -9.91
CA ALA A 92 -11.72 22.13 -9.77
C ALA A 92 -10.40 21.34 -9.79
N VAL A 93 -10.44 20.00 -9.63
CA VAL A 93 -9.24 19.15 -9.50
C VAL A 93 -8.55 18.90 -10.86
N PHE A 94 -9.26 19.05 -11.99
CA PHE A 94 -8.71 18.81 -13.33
C PHE A 94 -8.06 20.07 -13.98
N CYS A 95 -7.59 21.02 -13.19
CA CYS A 95 -6.85 22.16 -13.74
C CYS A 95 -5.38 21.78 -13.94
N PHE A 96 -4.85 21.93 -15.16
CA PHE A 96 -3.44 21.66 -15.50
C PHE A 96 -2.45 22.33 -14.53
N ARG A 97 -2.76 23.56 -14.06
CA ARG A 97 -1.95 24.26 -13.05
C ARG A 97 -1.90 23.53 -11.71
N ALA A 98 -2.99 22.87 -11.30
CA ALA A 98 -3.01 22.09 -10.06
C ALA A 98 -2.12 20.85 -10.19
N TRP A 99 -2.17 20.17 -11.33
CA TRP A 99 -1.29 19.02 -11.62
C TRP A 99 0.19 19.39 -11.64
N MET A 100 0.53 20.51 -12.28
CA MET A 100 1.92 21.00 -12.31
C MET A 100 2.43 21.35 -10.90
N ARG A 101 1.59 21.95 -10.05
CA ARG A 101 1.97 22.25 -8.66
C ARG A 101 2.19 20.97 -7.84
N LEU A 102 1.32 19.97 -8.01
CA LEU A 102 1.46 18.67 -7.34
C LEU A 102 2.72 17.93 -7.79
N LEU A 103 3.03 17.97 -9.07
CA LEU A 103 4.23 17.36 -9.64
C LEU A 103 5.49 18.06 -9.09
N LEU A 104 5.51 19.38 -9.09
CA LEU A 104 6.62 20.16 -8.56
C LEU A 104 6.80 19.93 -7.06
N LEU A 105 5.71 19.87 -6.29
CA LEU A 105 5.73 19.53 -4.87
C LEU A 105 6.31 18.13 -4.65
N GLY A 106 5.89 17.13 -5.44
CA GLY A 106 6.43 15.77 -5.38
C GLY A 106 7.93 15.72 -5.66
N MET A 107 8.40 16.46 -6.68
CA MET A 107 9.84 16.57 -6.98
C MET A 107 10.62 17.22 -5.84
N CYS A 108 10.12 18.32 -5.28
CA CYS A 108 10.76 18.98 -4.14
C CYS A 108 10.82 18.06 -2.91
N LEU A 109 9.74 17.31 -2.65
CA LEU A 109 9.69 16.36 -1.55
C LEU A 109 10.68 15.22 -1.75
N GLN A 110 10.79 14.69 -2.97
CA GLN A 110 11.77 13.66 -3.32
C GLN A 110 13.21 14.14 -3.12
N LEU A 111 13.53 15.36 -3.56
CA LEU A 111 14.83 15.96 -3.32
C LEU A 111 15.12 16.14 -1.83
N ALA A 112 14.15 16.61 -1.05
CA ALA A 112 14.29 16.77 0.39
C ALA A 112 14.58 15.42 1.08
N VAL A 113 13.84 14.37 0.73
CA VAL A 113 14.06 13.02 1.27
C VAL A 113 15.43 12.49 0.87
N SER A 114 15.87 12.68 -0.38
CA SER A 114 17.19 12.25 -0.85
C SER A 114 18.32 12.96 -0.09
N LEU A 115 18.18 14.26 0.15
CA LEU A 115 19.15 15.03 0.95
C LEU A 115 19.20 14.57 2.41
N LEU A 116 18.03 14.27 3.00
CA LEU A 116 17.96 13.75 4.37
C LEU A 116 18.62 12.37 4.48
N LEU A 117 18.38 11.47 3.51
CA LEU A 117 19.01 10.15 3.47
C LEU A 117 20.53 10.26 3.30
N SER A 118 21.01 11.12 2.40
CA SER A 118 22.43 11.37 2.22
C SER A 118 23.08 11.97 3.48
N GLY A 119 22.38 12.87 4.17
CA GLY A 119 22.82 13.40 5.46
C GLY A 119 22.87 12.32 6.53
N ALA A 120 21.87 11.42 6.57
CA ALA A 120 21.84 10.30 7.50
C ALA A 120 22.98 9.29 7.23
N GLU A 121 23.36 9.07 5.98
CA GLU A 121 24.48 8.22 5.59
C GLU A 121 25.81 8.74 6.12
N ILE A 122 26.00 10.06 6.09
CA ILE A 122 27.21 10.71 6.65
C ILE A 122 27.22 10.62 8.17
N LEU A 123 26.08 10.84 8.84
CA LEU A 123 25.99 10.87 10.30
C LEU A 123 25.96 9.47 10.94
N PHE A 124 25.35 8.50 10.26
CA PHE A 124 25.11 7.15 10.78
C PHE A 124 25.47 6.06 9.75
N PRO A 125 26.74 5.97 9.30
CA PRO A 125 27.13 5.09 8.18
C PRO A 125 26.78 3.62 8.43
N LYS A 126 27.07 3.09 9.62
CA LYS A 126 26.77 1.67 9.96
C LYS A 126 25.28 1.35 9.94
N THR A 127 24.43 2.28 10.37
CA THR A 127 22.98 2.09 10.39
C THR A 127 22.43 2.10 8.98
N MET A 128 22.96 2.96 8.11
CA MET A 128 22.53 3.05 6.72
C MET A 128 23.03 1.87 5.88
N GLU A 129 24.22 1.35 6.17
CA GLU A 129 24.72 0.11 5.57
C GLU A 129 23.82 -1.08 5.91
N ASN A 130 23.47 -1.26 7.18
CA ASN A 130 22.53 -2.29 7.63
C ASN A 130 21.14 -2.12 6.96
N TYR A 131 20.66 -0.88 6.87
CA TYR A 131 19.40 -0.57 6.17
C TYR A 131 19.48 -0.96 4.68
N GLY A 132 20.59 -0.62 4.01
CA GLY A 132 20.83 -1.00 2.62
C GLY A 132 20.81 -2.52 2.41
N GLN A 133 21.49 -3.27 3.27
CA GLN A 133 21.50 -4.73 3.23
C GLN A 133 20.10 -5.34 3.44
N VAL A 134 19.33 -4.80 4.37
CA VAL A 134 17.94 -5.24 4.59
C VAL A 134 17.09 -4.93 3.35
N MET A 135 17.19 -3.73 2.76
CA MET A 135 16.44 -3.37 1.55
C MET A 135 16.83 -4.23 0.35
N GLU A 136 18.11 -4.57 0.21
CA GLU A 136 18.59 -5.46 -0.84
C GLU A 136 18.10 -6.91 -0.63
N SER A 137 18.14 -7.42 0.60
CA SER A 137 17.61 -8.75 0.93
C SER A 137 16.11 -8.87 0.68
N LEU A 138 15.37 -7.78 0.88
CA LEU A 138 13.94 -7.67 0.57
C LEU A 138 13.66 -7.47 -0.93
N GLY A 139 14.70 -7.31 -1.77
CA GLY A 139 14.55 -7.13 -3.22
C GLY A 139 13.92 -5.79 -3.64
N VAL A 140 13.84 -4.81 -2.72
CA VAL A 140 13.19 -3.51 -2.96
C VAL A 140 13.88 -2.72 -4.08
N ASN A 141 15.19 -2.91 -4.26
CA ASN A 141 15.99 -2.20 -5.26
C ASN A 141 15.91 -2.80 -6.67
N LYS A 142 15.17 -3.90 -6.87
CA LYS A 142 15.06 -4.54 -8.19
C LYS A 142 13.81 -4.01 -8.90
N PRO A 143 13.96 -3.23 -10.00
CA PRO A 143 12.82 -2.75 -10.74
C PRO A 143 12.05 -3.94 -11.34
N SER A 144 10.78 -4.04 -10.98
CA SER A 144 9.85 -5.06 -11.47
C SER A 144 8.56 -4.40 -11.88
N PHE A 145 7.85 -4.98 -12.85
CA PHE A 145 6.51 -4.53 -13.19
C PHE A 145 5.57 -4.53 -11.98
N TRP A 146 5.66 -5.56 -11.13
CA TRP A 146 4.85 -5.69 -9.93
C TRP A 146 5.18 -4.63 -8.87
N SER A 147 6.47 -4.30 -8.72
CA SER A 147 6.89 -3.22 -7.81
C SER A 147 6.37 -1.86 -8.29
N ALA A 148 6.46 -1.58 -9.58
CA ALA A 148 5.95 -0.34 -10.15
C ALA A 148 4.42 -0.23 -10.01
N LEU A 149 3.68 -1.31 -10.31
CA LEU A 149 2.23 -1.36 -10.17
C LEU A 149 1.80 -1.15 -8.71
N TYR A 150 2.50 -1.80 -7.77
CA TYR A 150 2.21 -1.66 -6.36
C TYR A 150 2.48 -0.23 -5.86
N VAL A 151 3.68 0.27 -6.05
CA VAL A 151 4.14 1.55 -5.49
C VAL A 151 3.45 2.74 -6.17
N ALA A 152 3.29 2.72 -7.50
CA ALA A 152 2.76 3.86 -8.23
C ALA A 152 1.22 3.93 -8.24
N VAL A 153 0.54 2.79 -8.12
CA VAL A 153 -0.93 2.74 -8.30
C VAL A 153 -1.64 2.20 -7.07
N LEU A 154 -1.32 0.97 -6.66
CA LEU A 154 -2.14 0.29 -5.65
C LEU A 154 -1.96 0.88 -4.25
N ALA A 155 -0.74 1.16 -3.82
CA ALA A 155 -0.50 1.73 -2.50
C ALA A 155 -1.16 3.11 -2.35
N PRO A 156 -0.95 4.10 -3.25
CA PRO A 156 -1.61 5.39 -3.16
C PRO A 156 -3.14 5.31 -3.18
N VAL A 157 -3.71 4.47 -4.05
CA VAL A 157 -5.18 4.30 -4.13
C VAL A 157 -5.73 3.70 -2.83
N THR A 158 -5.05 2.70 -2.27
CA THR A 158 -5.47 2.07 -1.02
C THR A 158 -5.36 3.02 0.15
N GLU A 159 -4.26 3.75 0.27
CA GLU A 159 -4.07 4.76 1.31
C GLU A 159 -5.12 5.87 1.23
N GLU A 160 -5.38 6.39 0.03
CA GLU A 160 -6.41 7.40 -0.18
C GLU A 160 -7.80 6.89 0.22
N LEU A 161 -8.12 5.65 -0.13
CA LEU A 161 -9.39 5.02 0.24
C LEU A 161 -9.52 4.87 1.76
N ILE A 162 -8.46 4.40 2.44
CA ILE A 162 -8.45 4.17 3.89
C ILE A 162 -8.54 5.49 4.65
N PHE A 163 -7.61 6.40 4.38
CA PHE A 163 -7.48 7.60 5.20
C PHE A 163 -8.51 8.66 4.83
N ARG A 164 -8.64 9.00 3.55
CA ARG A 164 -9.52 10.07 3.10
C ARG A 164 -10.93 9.56 2.79
N GLY A 165 -11.04 8.40 2.20
CA GLY A 165 -12.33 7.80 1.85
C GLY A 165 -13.12 7.31 3.06
N LEU A 166 -12.51 6.53 3.93
CA LEU A 166 -13.20 5.87 5.03
C LEU A 166 -12.99 6.57 6.36
N THR A 167 -11.75 6.71 6.82
CA THR A 167 -11.42 7.21 8.16
C THR A 167 -11.87 8.64 8.35
N LEU A 168 -11.50 9.55 7.44
CA LEU A 168 -11.85 10.96 7.53
C LEU A 168 -13.36 11.18 7.45
N LYS A 169 -14.07 10.47 6.57
CA LYS A 169 -15.52 10.57 6.46
C LYS A 169 -16.27 10.10 7.71
N ILE A 170 -15.78 9.06 8.38
CA ILE A 170 -16.35 8.62 9.65
C ILE A 170 -16.09 9.68 10.73
N LEU A 171 -14.89 10.25 10.76
CA LEU A 171 -14.51 11.33 11.70
C LEU A 171 -15.37 12.60 11.51
N GLN A 172 -15.58 13.04 10.28
CA GLN A 172 -16.41 14.23 9.98
C GLN A 172 -17.85 14.11 10.48
N ARG A 173 -18.38 12.90 10.64
CA ARG A 173 -19.70 12.68 11.26
C ARG A 173 -19.71 12.91 12.78
N ALA A 174 -18.55 12.87 13.43
CA ALA A 174 -18.43 13.13 14.86
C ALA A 174 -18.09 14.59 15.17
N PHE A 175 -17.42 15.24 14.24
CA PHE A 175 -16.89 16.60 14.36
C PHE A 175 -17.32 17.39 13.10
N PRO A 176 -18.61 17.80 13.03
CA PRO A 176 -19.13 18.60 11.93
C PRO A 176 -18.52 19.98 11.89
#